data_20ed963fca0d00f5f31f8d39aeb3db25
#
_entry.id   20ed963fca0d00f5f31f8d39aeb3db25
#
_cell.length_a   1.000
_cell.length_b   1.000
_cell.length_c   1.000
_cell.angle_alpha   90.00
_cell.angle_beta   90.00
_cell.angle_gamma   90.00
#
_symmetry.space_group_name_H-M   'P 1'
#
loop_
_entity.id
_entity.type
_entity.pdbx_description
1 polymer ?
#
loop_
_entity_poly.entity_id
_entity_poly.type
_entity_poly.pdbx_seq_one_letter_code
_entity_poly.pdbx_strand_id
1 'polypeptide(L)'
;MLSLLHIENIAVIESADISFDGGFTVLTGETGAGKSIVIDAISAILGERAYRDMIRTGANKATVRAVFTGVPKLQWFEDNGVEYDPETIVQREIFLDGKNVCRVNGSLVTVSILRKLGIQLINIHGQHDSASLFDEDNHLAFLDAFAGNEALRSDYGEKYETVAKLRREIDRLTMDEGEKLRRMETLKYQIAEIEKAELEPGEDERLEDRRKILQNAEKLSNGMETAVECLYGGDDTDGAAGLLAQAEYALARLSRFSDSFNALHERVADLMYQVQDAAEEVRDARDGLSYSADELEQIESRLDVIHKLRRKYGTTCEDILAYLDSARKELDDIEFADDHLERLKAKLQKAEKAAWDAAIALRENRKAAAKAMSARILMELTQLDMPRVQFSCEFRETELTVAGADAVAFYMSANAGEALKPMSKVASGGELARIMLAMKNVLAEKDQVETLIFDEVDTGVSGRAAQKVAQKLKSVAAHKQVLCVTHLPQLAALADNHLLIAKQERNGRTYTSVTPLDLEGRKRELARIIGGATITETTLKSAEEMLRG
;
A
#
# COMPACT_ATOMS: atom_id res chain seq x y z
N MET A 1 -37.53 -4.58 -7.31
CA MET A 1 -38.06 -3.19 -7.47
C MET A 1 -38.49 -2.63 -6.12
N LEU A 2 -38.51 -1.29 -5.92
CA LEU A 2 -39.01 -0.64 -4.72
C LEU A 2 -40.56 -0.69 -4.70
N SER A 3 -41.17 -1.30 -3.68
CA SER A 3 -42.62 -1.45 -3.58
C SER A 3 -43.26 -0.52 -2.54
N LEU A 4 -42.57 -0.27 -1.42
CA LEU A 4 -43.07 0.58 -0.35
C LEU A 4 -41.92 1.40 0.25
N LEU A 5 -42.19 2.67 0.54
CA LEU A 5 -41.30 3.54 1.32
C LEU A 5 -42.09 4.15 2.48
N HIS A 6 -41.66 3.84 3.70
CA HIS A 6 -42.17 4.47 4.91
C HIS A 6 -41.16 5.50 5.40
N ILE A 7 -41.63 6.72 5.62
CA ILE A 7 -40.84 7.86 6.12
C ILE A 7 -41.45 8.36 7.41
N GLU A 8 -40.67 8.52 8.46
CA GLU A 8 -41.10 9.07 9.74
C GLU A 8 -40.12 10.12 10.25
N ASN A 9 -40.63 11.31 10.60
CA ASN A 9 -39.87 12.42 11.17
C ASN A 9 -38.69 12.92 10.30
N ILE A 10 -38.89 13.05 8.99
CA ILE A 10 -37.91 13.66 8.09
C ILE A 10 -38.39 15.03 7.64
N ALA A 11 -37.63 16.07 7.95
CA ALA A 11 -37.89 17.48 7.58
C ALA A 11 -39.35 17.89 7.84
N VAL A 12 -40.13 18.13 6.80
CA VAL A 12 -41.55 18.50 6.90
C VAL A 12 -42.50 17.29 6.83
N ILE A 13 -41.97 16.07 6.67
CA ILE A 13 -42.77 14.83 6.69
C ILE A 13 -42.76 14.28 8.12
N GLU A 14 -43.95 14.20 8.74
CA GLU A 14 -44.13 13.57 10.04
C GLU A 14 -44.23 12.04 9.88
N SER A 15 -45.13 11.57 9.00
CA SER A 15 -45.27 10.17 8.61
C SER A 15 -45.85 10.09 7.22
N ALA A 16 -45.29 9.23 6.36
CA ALA A 16 -45.82 8.96 5.03
C ALA A 16 -45.54 7.51 4.64
N ASP A 17 -46.54 6.84 4.10
CA ASP A 17 -46.42 5.53 3.44
C ASP A 17 -46.66 5.75 1.94
N ILE A 18 -45.67 5.42 1.14
CA ILE A 18 -45.66 5.62 -0.31
C ILE A 18 -45.52 4.29 -0.98
N SER A 19 -46.56 3.84 -1.68
CA SER A 19 -46.50 2.64 -2.50
C SER A 19 -46.07 3.00 -3.92
N PHE A 20 -45.22 2.18 -4.49
CA PHE A 20 -44.73 2.31 -5.86
C PHE A 20 -45.07 1.05 -6.66
N ASP A 21 -45.62 1.27 -7.84
CA ASP A 21 -45.84 0.21 -8.82
C ASP A 21 -44.67 0.15 -9.84
N GLY A 22 -44.65 -0.88 -10.66
CA GLY A 22 -43.77 -0.96 -11.81
C GLY A 22 -44.09 0.10 -12.87
N GLY A 23 -43.23 0.21 -13.89
CA GLY A 23 -43.39 1.18 -14.97
C GLY A 23 -42.89 2.58 -14.63
N PHE A 24 -43.44 3.60 -15.27
CA PHE A 24 -43.03 4.99 -15.17
C PHE A 24 -43.88 5.74 -14.13
N THR A 25 -43.30 6.06 -12.99
CA THR A 25 -43.94 6.83 -11.91
C THR A 25 -43.38 8.25 -11.87
N VAL A 26 -44.20 9.27 -11.87
CA VAL A 26 -43.79 10.66 -11.64
C VAL A 26 -44.25 11.18 -10.28
N LEU A 27 -43.37 12.01 -9.70
CA LEU A 27 -43.64 12.77 -8.48
C LEU A 27 -43.73 14.25 -8.84
N THR A 28 -44.94 14.86 -8.69
CA THR A 28 -45.15 16.29 -8.91
C THR A 28 -45.53 16.98 -7.61
N GLY A 29 -45.60 18.30 -7.63
CA GLY A 29 -45.97 19.12 -6.49
C GLY A 29 -45.31 20.50 -6.57
N GLU A 30 -45.69 21.41 -5.68
CA GLU A 30 -45.10 22.75 -5.62
C GLU A 30 -43.61 22.73 -5.29
N THR A 31 -42.87 23.78 -5.71
CA THR A 31 -41.47 23.96 -5.36
C THR A 31 -41.33 24.06 -3.84
N GLY A 32 -40.44 23.26 -3.26
CA GLY A 32 -40.26 23.15 -1.81
C GLY A 32 -41.35 22.32 -1.08
N ALA A 33 -42.26 21.63 -1.80
CA ALA A 33 -43.30 20.78 -1.19
C ALA A 33 -42.75 19.46 -0.55
N GLY A 34 -41.47 19.16 -0.72
CA GLY A 34 -40.91 17.96 -0.15
C GLY A 34 -40.55 16.89 -1.19
N LYS A 35 -40.54 17.24 -2.49
CA LYS A 35 -40.11 16.29 -3.55
C LYS A 35 -38.71 15.75 -3.32
N SER A 36 -37.73 16.65 -3.09
CA SER A 36 -36.36 16.27 -2.77
C SER A 36 -36.26 15.48 -1.46
N ILE A 37 -37.16 15.74 -0.49
CA ILE A 37 -37.13 15.00 0.79
C ILE A 37 -37.46 13.52 0.60
N VAL A 38 -38.31 13.15 -0.37
CA VAL A 38 -38.59 11.75 -0.70
C VAL A 38 -37.33 11.11 -1.29
N ILE A 39 -36.61 11.81 -2.18
CA ILE A 39 -35.35 11.34 -2.76
C ILE A 39 -34.26 11.23 -1.68
N ASP A 40 -34.18 12.24 -0.79
CA ASP A 40 -33.22 12.22 0.34
C ASP A 40 -33.48 11.03 1.28
N ALA A 41 -34.78 10.71 1.53
CA ALA A 41 -35.14 9.54 2.32
C ALA A 41 -34.72 8.23 1.62
N ILE A 42 -34.93 8.13 0.30
CA ILE A 42 -34.46 6.99 -0.48
C ILE A 42 -32.90 6.91 -0.45
N SER A 43 -32.23 8.03 -0.64
CA SER A 43 -30.75 8.09 -0.55
C SER A 43 -30.25 7.65 0.83
N ALA A 44 -30.95 8.09 1.89
CA ALA A 44 -30.60 7.67 3.25
C ALA A 44 -30.75 6.16 3.44
N ILE A 45 -31.83 5.53 2.95
CA ILE A 45 -32.03 4.08 3.08
C ILE A 45 -31.05 3.26 2.25
N LEU A 46 -30.45 3.82 1.22
CA LEU A 46 -29.40 3.21 0.40
C LEU A 46 -28.00 3.32 1.02
N GLY A 47 -27.88 3.93 2.20
CA GLY A 47 -26.58 4.04 2.90
C GLY A 47 -25.79 5.31 2.55
N GLU A 48 -26.37 6.27 1.85
CA GLU A 48 -25.75 7.57 1.62
C GLU A 48 -25.67 8.40 2.92
N ARG A 49 -24.88 9.48 2.87
CA ARG A 49 -24.66 10.33 4.05
C ARG A 49 -25.96 11.01 4.46
N ALA A 50 -26.42 10.74 5.68
CA ALA A 50 -27.57 11.41 6.28
C ALA A 50 -27.10 12.50 7.25
N TYR A 51 -27.72 13.67 7.17
CA TYR A 51 -27.39 14.83 8.01
C TYR A 51 -28.40 14.96 9.14
N ARG A 52 -28.02 15.57 10.27
CA ARG A 52 -28.90 15.78 11.43
C ARG A 52 -30.04 16.73 11.14
N ASP A 53 -29.84 17.63 10.19
CA ASP A 53 -30.87 18.59 9.72
C ASP A 53 -32.02 17.93 8.93
N MET A 54 -31.84 16.68 8.49
CA MET A 54 -32.91 15.86 7.96
C MET A 54 -33.95 15.51 9.02
N ILE A 55 -33.60 15.49 10.32
CA ILE A 55 -34.54 15.13 11.39
C ILE A 55 -35.51 16.28 11.61
N ARG A 56 -36.81 15.95 11.64
CA ARG A 56 -37.88 16.91 11.89
C ARG A 56 -37.67 17.67 13.20
N THR A 57 -37.81 18.98 13.18
CA THR A 57 -37.69 19.83 14.36
C THR A 57 -38.62 19.37 15.49
N GLY A 58 -38.06 19.04 16.64
CA GLY A 58 -38.77 18.52 17.80
C GLY A 58 -38.83 16.99 17.90
N ALA A 59 -38.31 16.25 16.91
CA ALA A 59 -38.16 14.81 16.98
C ALA A 59 -36.73 14.42 17.43
N ASN A 60 -36.58 13.29 18.13
CA ASN A 60 -35.30 12.78 18.59
C ASN A 60 -34.62 11.85 17.56
N LYS A 61 -35.42 11.32 16.64
CA LYS A 61 -34.93 10.44 15.56
C LYS A 61 -35.82 10.58 14.31
N ALA A 62 -35.24 10.25 13.17
CA ALA A 62 -35.91 9.99 11.92
C ALA A 62 -35.82 8.51 11.56
N THR A 63 -36.84 7.95 10.94
CA THR A 63 -36.88 6.55 10.50
C THR A 63 -37.27 6.48 9.04
N VAL A 64 -36.50 5.70 8.26
CA VAL A 64 -36.88 5.31 6.90
C VAL A 64 -36.91 3.79 6.82
N ARG A 65 -37.95 3.25 6.19
CA ARG A 65 -38.04 1.82 5.86
C ARG A 65 -38.44 1.68 4.40
N ALA A 66 -37.77 0.82 3.68
CA ALA A 66 -38.10 0.47 2.30
C ALA A 66 -38.32 -1.02 2.17
N VAL A 67 -39.26 -1.42 1.34
CA VAL A 67 -39.53 -2.79 0.96
C VAL A 67 -39.21 -2.94 -0.53
N PHE A 68 -38.33 -3.88 -0.83
CA PHE A 68 -37.94 -4.24 -2.19
C PHE A 68 -38.49 -5.62 -2.54
N THR A 69 -39.19 -5.75 -3.64
CA THR A 69 -39.73 -7.02 -4.13
C THR A 69 -38.92 -7.53 -5.33
N GLY A 70 -38.83 -8.86 -5.45
CA GLY A 70 -38.11 -9.49 -6.57
C GLY A 70 -36.60 -9.29 -6.54
N VAL A 71 -36.02 -9.07 -5.35
CA VAL A 71 -34.56 -8.94 -5.22
C VAL A 71 -33.89 -10.28 -5.55
N PRO A 72 -32.91 -10.34 -6.49
CA PRO A 72 -32.20 -11.58 -6.76
C PRO A 72 -31.34 -11.99 -5.58
N LYS A 73 -30.94 -13.28 -5.50
CA LYS A 73 -30.02 -13.76 -4.46
C LYS A 73 -28.62 -13.22 -4.74
N LEU A 74 -28.35 -12.01 -4.21
CA LEU A 74 -27.05 -11.36 -4.32
C LEU A 74 -26.03 -12.04 -3.37
N GLN A 75 -24.78 -12.13 -3.81
CA GLN A 75 -23.68 -12.66 -2.97
C GLN A 75 -23.52 -11.85 -1.66
N TRP A 76 -23.92 -10.59 -1.68
CA TRP A 76 -23.91 -9.70 -0.53
C TRP A 76 -24.57 -10.30 0.73
N PHE A 77 -25.66 -11.07 0.57
CA PHE A 77 -26.35 -11.68 1.71
C PHE A 77 -25.49 -12.72 2.43
N GLU A 78 -24.82 -13.58 1.67
CA GLU A 78 -23.91 -14.61 2.21
C GLU A 78 -22.67 -13.98 2.84
N ASP A 79 -22.07 -12.98 2.19
CA ASP A 79 -20.86 -12.29 2.65
C ASP A 79 -21.07 -11.54 3.98
N ASN A 80 -22.31 -11.11 4.28
CA ASN A 80 -22.62 -10.33 5.46
C ASN A 80 -23.47 -11.09 6.50
N GLY A 81 -23.75 -12.37 6.27
CA GLY A 81 -24.51 -13.22 7.20
C GLY A 81 -25.96 -12.74 7.40
N VAL A 82 -26.56 -12.13 6.39
CA VAL A 82 -27.95 -11.68 6.38
C VAL A 82 -28.82 -12.71 5.68
N GLU A 83 -29.94 -13.09 6.30
CA GLU A 83 -30.87 -14.01 5.67
C GLU A 83 -31.48 -13.40 4.40
N TYR A 84 -31.41 -14.15 3.31
CA TYR A 84 -31.96 -13.72 2.03
C TYR A 84 -33.47 -13.91 2.00
N ASP A 85 -34.19 -12.87 1.57
CA ASP A 85 -35.60 -12.91 1.25
C ASP A 85 -35.83 -12.13 -0.08
N PRO A 86 -36.57 -12.69 -1.06
CA PRO A 86 -36.96 -11.95 -2.26
C PRO A 86 -37.71 -10.64 -1.97
N GLU A 87 -38.40 -10.58 -0.82
CA GLU A 87 -38.97 -9.35 -0.26
C GLU A 87 -38.02 -8.78 0.79
N THR A 88 -37.02 -8.03 0.34
CA THR A 88 -35.98 -7.49 1.19
C THR A 88 -36.43 -6.19 1.86
N ILE A 89 -36.41 -6.17 3.19
CA ILE A 89 -36.77 -5.00 4.01
C ILE A 89 -35.50 -4.31 4.48
N VAL A 90 -35.35 -3.04 4.13
CA VAL A 90 -34.24 -2.18 4.58
C VAL A 90 -34.79 -1.11 5.51
N GLN A 91 -34.17 -0.90 6.66
CA GLN A 91 -34.54 0.12 7.64
C GLN A 91 -33.33 0.90 8.11
N ARG A 92 -33.48 2.22 8.22
CA ARG A 92 -32.48 3.10 8.83
C ARG A 92 -33.11 4.05 9.82
N GLU A 93 -32.56 4.13 11.02
CA GLU A 93 -32.91 5.11 12.05
C GLU A 93 -31.69 6.05 12.23
N ILE A 94 -31.97 7.36 12.19
CA ILE A 94 -31.01 8.45 12.31
C ILE A 94 -31.32 9.21 13.58
N PHE A 95 -30.38 9.30 14.52
CA PHE A 95 -30.57 9.94 15.81
C PHE A 95 -29.88 11.32 15.87
N LEU A 96 -30.43 12.24 16.69
CA LEU A 96 -29.86 13.58 16.88
C LEU A 96 -28.42 13.57 17.41
N ASP A 97 -28.02 12.55 18.17
CA ASP A 97 -26.64 12.36 18.65
C ASP A 97 -25.66 11.93 17.54
N GLY A 98 -26.18 11.70 16.32
CA GLY A 98 -25.40 11.28 15.16
C GLY A 98 -25.29 9.75 15.00
N LYS A 99 -25.86 8.97 15.93
CA LYS A 99 -25.92 7.53 15.80
C LYS A 99 -26.86 7.14 14.65
N ASN A 100 -26.46 6.11 13.90
CA ASN A 100 -27.26 5.50 12.85
C ASN A 100 -27.42 4.02 13.15
N VAL A 101 -28.65 3.51 13.03
CA VAL A 101 -28.97 2.09 13.17
C VAL A 101 -29.56 1.60 11.86
N CYS A 102 -28.87 0.68 11.18
CA CYS A 102 -29.32 0.12 9.91
C CYS A 102 -29.66 -1.36 10.09
N ARG A 103 -30.75 -1.80 9.47
CA ARG A 103 -31.18 -3.19 9.44
C ARG A 103 -31.55 -3.62 8.03
N VAL A 104 -31.20 -4.85 7.68
CA VAL A 104 -31.64 -5.53 6.46
C VAL A 104 -32.25 -6.87 6.90
N ASN A 105 -33.51 -7.12 6.57
CA ASN A 105 -34.28 -8.30 6.99
C ASN A 105 -34.18 -8.55 8.53
N GLY A 106 -34.19 -7.46 9.31
CA GLY A 106 -34.06 -7.50 10.77
C GLY A 106 -32.62 -7.56 11.29
N SER A 107 -31.64 -7.97 10.48
CA SER A 107 -30.22 -8.08 10.86
C SER A 107 -29.56 -6.71 10.90
N LEU A 108 -28.76 -6.43 11.95
CA LEU A 108 -28.00 -5.19 12.09
C LEU A 108 -26.83 -5.17 11.12
N VAL A 109 -26.69 -4.06 10.37
CA VAL A 109 -25.58 -3.83 9.45
C VAL A 109 -25.01 -2.43 9.65
N THR A 110 -23.75 -2.21 9.24
CA THR A 110 -23.15 -0.87 9.24
C THR A 110 -23.65 -0.06 8.03
N VAL A 111 -23.53 1.27 8.08
CA VAL A 111 -23.87 2.15 6.94
C VAL A 111 -23.03 1.78 5.70
N SER A 112 -21.76 1.42 5.88
CA SER A 112 -20.88 1.00 4.78
C SER A 112 -21.33 -0.30 4.12
N ILE A 113 -21.79 -1.27 4.91
CA ILE A 113 -22.35 -2.54 4.42
C ILE A 113 -23.68 -2.28 3.70
N LEU A 114 -24.55 -1.44 4.29
CA LEU A 114 -25.80 -1.04 3.68
C LEU A 114 -25.59 -0.37 2.32
N ARG A 115 -24.59 0.53 2.20
CA ARG A 115 -24.27 1.21 0.94
C ARG A 115 -23.92 0.24 -0.17
N LYS A 116 -23.16 -0.82 0.14
CA LYS A 116 -22.83 -1.89 -0.84
C LYS A 116 -24.05 -2.64 -1.36
N LEU A 117 -25.10 -2.77 -0.54
CA LEU A 117 -26.39 -3.31 -0.99
C LEU A 117 -27.17 -2.27 -1.78
N GLY A 118 -27.24 -1.02 -1.28
CA GLY A 118 -28.01 0.06 -1.87
C GLY A 118 -27.74 0.30 -3.35
N ILE A 119 -26.45 0.30 -3.75
CA ILE A 119 -26.03 0.45 -5.16
C ILE A 119 -26.47 -0.70 -6.07
N GLN A 120 -26.84 -1.85 -5.50
CA GLN A 120 -27.37 -3.01 -6.24
C GLN A 120 -28.90 -3.02 -6.28
N LEU A 121 -29.59 -2.20 -5.49
CA LEU A 121 -31.06 -2.14 -5.42
C LEU A 121 -31.65 -0.99 -6.22
N ILE A 122 -31.07 0.21 -6.11
CA ILE A 122 -31.54 1.42 -6.77
C ILE A 122 -30.36 2.20 -7.33
N ASN A 123 -30.55 2.76 -8.52
CA ASN A 123 -29.64 3.75 -9.09
C ASN A 123 -30.35 5.12 -9.12
N ILE A 124 -29.83 6.10 -8.36
CA ILE A 124 -30.36 7.44 -8.29
C ILE A 124 -29.59 8.34 -9.24
N HIS A 125 -30.29 8.95 -10.18
CA HIS A 125 -29.77 9.88 -11.16
C HIS A 125 -30.19 11.33 -10.80
N GLY A 126 -29.39 12.01 -10.00
CA GLY A 126 -29.65 13.37 -9.51
C GLY A 126 -28.45 14.30 -9.58
N GLN A 127 -28.55 15.46 -8.95
CA GLN A 127 -27.54 16.52 -8.98
C GLN A 127 -26.16 16.08 -8.46
N HIS A 128 -26.13 15.18 -7.47
CA HIS A 128 -24.87 14.68 -6.89
C HIS A 128 -24.18 13.62 -7.76
N ASP A 129 -24.95 12.88 -8.53
CA ASP A 129 -24.46 11.82 -9.39
C ASP A 129 -23.91 12.36 -10.73
N SER A 130 -24.36 13.55 -11.11
CA SER A 130 -23.81 14.29 -12.25
C SER A 130 -22.33 14.58 -12.06
N ALA A 131 -21.87 14.86 -10.84
CA ALA A 131 -20.47 15.10 -10.53
C ALA A 131 -19.59 13.88 -10.81
N SER A 132 -20.09 12.66 -10.61
CA SER A 132 -19.30 11.43 -10.83
C SER A 132 -18.98 11.17 -12.31
N LEU A 133 -19.89 11.54 -13.22
CA LEU A 133 -19.67 11.40 -14.67
C LEU A 133 -18.72 12.46 -15.25
N PHE A 134 -18.52 13.59 -14.53
CA PHE A 134 -17.55 14.63 -14.91
C PHE A 134 -16.16 14.37 -14.34
N ASP A 135 -16.05 13.47 -13.37
CA ASP A 135 -14.79 13.09 -12.76
C ASP A 135 -14.06 12.09 -13.66
N GLU A 136 -12.94 12.52 -14.22
CA GLU A 136 -12.14 11.71 -15.12
C GLU A 136 -11.66 10.40 -14.48
N ASP A 137 -11.49 10.38 -13.16
CA ASP A 137 -11.07 9.18 -12.42
C ASP A 137 -12.09 8.03 -12.49
N ASN A 138 -13.35 8.35 -12.75
CA ASN A 138 -14.43 7.37 -12.89
C ASN A 138 -14.63 6.86 -14.33
N HIS A 139 -14.10 7.54 -15.34
CA HIS A 139 -14.39 7.23 -16.75
C HIS A 139 -13.96 5.81 -17.14
N LEU A 140 -12.82 5.34 -16.62
CA LEU A 140 -12.35 3.98 -16.85
C LEU A 140 -13.31 2.94 -16.26
N ALA A 141 -13.83 3.18 -15.06
CA ALA A 141 -14.78 2.27 -14.41
C ALA A 141 -16.10 2.20 -15.18
N PHE A 142 -16.60 3.32 -15.68
CA PHE A 142 -17.81 3.36 -16.53
C PHE A 142 -17.60 2.60 -17.84
N LEU A 143 -16.44 2.75 -18.47
CA LEU A 143 -16.10 2.02 -19.68
C LEU A 143 -16.00 0.51 -19.43
N ASP A 144 -15.38 0.10 -18.34
CA ASP A 144 -15.25 -1.31 -17.95
C ASP A 144 -16.62 -1.94 -17.64
N ALA A 145 -17.50 -1.21 -16.95
CA ALA A 145 -18.89 -1.65 -16.71
C ALA A 145 -19.65 -1.85 -18.03
N PHE A 146 -19.52 -0.92 -18.97
CA PHE A 146 -20.12 -1.05 -20.30
C PHE A 146 -19.52 -2.21 -21.10
N ALA A 147 -18.24 -2.45 -21.00
CA ALA A 147 -17.52 -3.51 -21.70
C ALA A 147 -17.90 -4.92 -21.20
N GLY A 148 -18.26 -5.07 -19.92
CA GLY A 148 -18.49 -6.37 -19.28
C GLY A 148 -17.23 -7.24 -19.32
N ASN A 149 -16.08 -6.66 -18.95
CA ASN A 149 -14.76 -7.26 -19.12
C ASN A 149 -14.16 -7.81 -17.82
N GLU A 150 -15.02 -8.21 -16.87
CA GLU A 150 -14.62 -8.70 -15.54
C GLU A 150 -13.58 -9.83 -15.61
N ALA A 151 -13.72 -10.75 -16.55
CA ALA A 151 -12.78 -11.87 -16.72
C ALA A 151 -11.37 -11.40 -17.12
N LEU A 152 -11.27 -10.41 -18.04
CA LEU A 152 -9.99 -9.83 -18.44
C LEU A 152 -9.35 -9.00 -17.32
N ARG A 153 -10.18 -8.30 -16.54
CA ARG A 153 -9.73 -7.55 -15.36
C ARG A 153 -9.21 -8.46 -14.26
N SER A 154 -9.88 -9.59 -14.03
CA SER A 154 -9.44 -10.60 -13.05
C SER A 154 -8.11 -11.22 -13.48
N ASP A 155 -7.98 -11.65 -14.74
CA ASP A 155 -6.73 -12.21 -15.28
C ASP A 155 -5.55 -11.22 -15.18
N TYR A 156 -5.79 -9.95 -15.53
CA TYR A 156 -4.80 -8.89 -15.34
C TYR A 156 -4.46 -8.68 -13.86
N GLY A 157 -5.47 -8.61 -13.00
CA GLY A 157 -5.32 -8.38 -11.57
C GLY A 157 -4.43 -9.40 -10.87
N GLU A 158 -4.59 -10.70 -11.19
CA GLU A 158 -3.76 -11.78 -10.66
C GLU A 158 -2.27 -11.62 -11.07
N LYS A 159 -2.04 -11.25 -12.33
CA LYS A 159 -0.68 -11.01 -12.86
C LYS A 159 -0.05 -9.77 -12.23
N TYR A 160 -0.81 -8.69 -12.11
CA TYR A 160 -0.34 -7.46 -11.46
C TYR A 160 -0.04 -7.66 -9.97
N GLU A 161 -0.85 -8.44 -9.26
CA GLU A 161 -0.58 -8.77 -7.85
C GLU A 161 0.75 -9.50 -7.69
N THR A 162 1.08 -10.40 -8.63
CA THR A 162 2.37 -11.09 -8.68
C THR A 162 3.53 -10.09 -8.86
N VAL A 163 3.40 -9.13 -9.78
CA VAL A 163 4.37 -8.05 -9.98
C VAL A 163 4.54 -7.21 -8.70
N ALA A 164 3.42 -6.82 -8.08
CA ALA A 164 3.43 -6.00 -6.88
C ALA A 164 4.06 -6.73 -5.67
N LYS A 165 3.87 -8.05 -5.55
CA LYS A 165 4.52 -8.87 -4.53
C LYS A 165 6.03 -8.94 -4.75
N LEU A 166 6.47 -9.22 -5.98
CA LEU A 166 7.89 -9.31 -6.32
C LEU A 166 8.61 -7.96 -6.14
N ARG A 167 8.00 -6.85 -6.54
CA ARG A 167 8.57 -5.50 -6.30
C ARG A 167 8.77 -5.23 -4.82
N ARG A 168 7.77 -5.50 -3.98
CA ARG A 168 7.88 -5.33 -2.52
C ARG A 168 8.95 -6.22 -1.89
N GLU A 169 9.14 -7.43 -2.38
CA GLU A 169 10.17 -8.35 -1.91
C GLU A 169 11.57 -7.85 -2.29
N ILE A 170 11.75 -7.40 -3.53
CA ILE A 170 12.99 -6.79 -4.01
C ILE A 170 13.32 -5.53 -3.20
N ASP A 171 12.35 -4.64 -2.99
CA ASP A 171 12.56 -3.40 -2.22
C ASP A 171 13.00 -3.65 -0.77
N ARG A 172 12.51 -4.75 -0.16
CA ARG A 172 12.93 -5.16 1.19
C ARG A 172 14.38 -5.68 1.24
N LEU A 173 14.84 -6.31 0.17
CA LEU A 173 16.19 -6.85 0.06
C LEU A 173 17.21 -5.83 -0.45
N THR A 174 16.76 -4.78 -1.09
CA THR A 174 17.61 -3.69 -1.60
C THR A 174 17.91 -2.69 -0.47
N MET A 175 18.55 -3.15 0.62
CA MET A 175 19.21 -2.23 1.53
C MET A 175 20.44 -1.66 0.83
N ASP A 176 20.69 -0.38 1.00
CA ASP A 176 21.78 0.45 0.47
C ASP A 176 22.96 -0.35 -0.15
N GLU A 177 22.96 -0.52 -1.47
CA GLU A 177 24.02 -1.23 -2.22
C GLU A 177 25.42 -0.71 -1.88
N GLY A 178 25.53 0.59 -1.56
CA GLY A 178 26.79 1.21 -1.18
C GLY A 178 27.33 0.73 0.19
N GLU A 179 26.45 0.51 1.14
CA GLU A 179 26.83 0.00 2.48
C GLU A 179 27.18 -1.48 2.42
N LYS A 180 26.44 -2.24 1.64
CA LYS A 180 26.69 -3.65 1.38
C LYS A 180 28.04 -3.89 0.69
N LEU A 181 28.35 -3.15 -0.39
CA LEU A 181 29.63 -3.26 -1.10
C LEU A 181 30.82 -2.96 -0.17
N ARG A 182 30.73 -1.88 0.62
CA ARG A 182 31.77 -1.55 1.61
C ARG A 182 31.97 -2.65 2.65
N ARG A 183 30.86 -3.25 3.09
CA ARG A 183 30.92 -4.34 4.07
C ARG A 183 31.58 -5.59 3.49
N MET A 184 31.20 -5.96 2.25
CA MET A 184 31.84 -7.09 1.54
C MET A 184 33.34 -6.88 1.32
N GLU A 185 33.75 -5.69 0.86
CA GLU A 185 35.19 -5.36 0.68
C GLU A 185 35.94 -5.43 2.00
N THR A 186 35.34 -4.92 3.08
CA THR A 186 35.92 -4.99 4.42
C THR A 186 36.10 -6.42 4.88
N LEU A 187 35.08 -7.27 4.75
CA LEU A 187 35.13 -8.68 5.13
C LEU A 187 36.16 -9.45 4.31
N LYS A 188 36.19 -9.26 2.98
CA LYS A 188 37.21 -9.90 2.11
C LYS A 188 38.63 -9.53 2.51
N TYR A 189 38.87 -8.26 2.83
CA TYR A 189 40.18 -7.83 3.32
C TYR A 189 40.56 -8.49 4.65
N GLN A 190 39.64 -8.50 5.62
CA GLN A 190 39.84 -9.07 6.95
C GLN A 190 40.09 -10.58 6.89
N ILE A 191 39.30 -11.31 6.10
CA ILE A 191 39.46 -12.74 5.86
C ILE A 191 40.86 -13.01 5.29
N ALA A 192 41.24 -12.31 4.20
CA ALA A 192 42.54 -12.50 3.56
C ALA A 192 43.73 -12.15 4.49
N GLU A 193 43.62 -11.13 5.35
CA GLU A 193 44.62 -10.74 6.32
C GLU A 193 44.85 -11.84 7.36
N ILE A 194 43.77 -12.43 7.89
CA ILE A 194 43.84 -13.50 8.90
C ILE A 194 44.33 -14.81 8.27
N GLU A 195 43.81 -15.21 7.11
CA GLU A 195 44.21 -16.42 6.40
C GLU A 195 45.70 -16.42 6.04
N LYS A 196 46.24 -15.28 5.57
CA LYS A 196 47.64 -15.12 5.25
C LYS A 196 48.57 -15.34 6.47
N ALA A 197 48.05 -15.14 7.66
CA ALA A 197 48.83 -15.33 8.88
C ALA A 197 48.96 -16.80 9.29
N GLU A 198 48.14 -17.71 8.75
CA GLU A 198 48.15 -19.15 9.02
C GLU A 198 48.27 -19.46 10.52
N LEU A 199 47.34 -18.90 11.32
CA LEU A 199 47.33 -19.06 12.76
C LEU A 199 46.90 -20.46 13.19
N GLU A 200 47.57 -20.99 14.23
CA GLU A 200 47.16 -22.23 14.90
C GLU A 200 46.52 -21.94 16.26
N PRO A 201 45.54 -22.76 16.69
CA PRO A 201 44.96 -22.63 18.04
C PRO A 201 46.05 -22.80 19.12
N GLY A 202 46.09 -21.89 20.11
CA GLY A 202 47.07 -21.92 21.21
C GLY A 202 48.49 -21.57 20.80
N GLU A 203 48.71 -21.05 19.58
CA GLU A 203 50.03 -20.69 19.09
C GLU A 203 50.66 -19.56 19.92
N ASP A 204 49.89 -18.55 20.26
CA ASP A 204 50.35 -17.42 21.06
C ASP A 204 50.84 -17.83 22.46
N GLU A 205 50.14 -18.70 23.17
CA GLU A 205 50.55 -19.20 24.47
C GLU A 205 51.82 -20.03 24.37
N ARG A 206 51.87 -20.95 23.41
CA ARG A 206 53.06 -21.78 23.18
C ARG A 206 54.33 -20.95 22.88
N LEU A 207 54.19 -19.94 22.02
CA LEU A 207 55.31 -19.06 21.66
C LEU A 207 55.71 -18.13 22.80
N GLU A 208 54.77 -17.61 23.58
CA GLU A 208 55.08 -16.79 24.75
C GLU A 208 55.81 -17.56 25.83
N ASP A 209 55.43 -18.80 26.10
CA ASP A 209 56.13 -19.63 27.09
C ASP A 209 57.54 -20.03 26.57
N ARG A 210 57.66 -20.38 25.30
CA ARG A 210 58.99 -20.66 24.71
C ARG A 210 59.91 -19.43 24.73
N ARG A 211 59.37 -18.24 24.43
CA ARG A 211 60.12 -16.97 24.55
C ARG A 211 60.63 -16.72 25.96
N LYS A 212 59.83 -16.94 27.00
CA LYS A 212 60.24 -16.78 28.40
C LYS A 212 61.43 -17.70 28.76
N ILE A 213 61.38 -18.97 28.30
CA ILE A 213 62.44 -19.94 28.52
C ILE A 213 63.75 -19.46 27.85
N LEU A 214 63.67 -19.06 26.57
CA LEU A 214 64.87 -18.60 25.83
C LEU A 214 65.42 -17.29 26.38
N GLN A 215 64.62 -16.33 26.77
CA GLN A 215 65.07 -15.08 27.40
C GLN A 215 65.71 -15.30 28.76
N ASN A 216 65.30 -16.31 29.51
CA ASN A 216 65.93 -16.69 30.76
C ASN A 216 67.26 -17.39 30.47
N ALA A 217 67.34 -18.27 29.44
CA ALA A 217 68.57 -18.91 29.01
C ALA A 217 69.61 -17.89 28.49
N GLU A 218 69.19 -16.87 27.75
CA GLU A 218 70.02 -15.74 27.32
C GLU A 218 70.69 -15.04 28.50
N LYS A 219 69.89 -14.64 29.51
CA LYS A 219 70.41 -13.97 30.72
C LYS A 219 71.38 -14.82 31.49
N LEU A 220 71.10 -16.14 31.60
CA LEU A 220 72.03 -17.09 32.25
C LEU A 220 73.28 -17.23 31.44
N SER A 221 73.22 -17.39 30.13
CA SER A 221 74.36 -17.47 29.24
C SER A 221 75.30 -16.25 29.34
N ASN A 222 74.70 -15.02 29.24
CA ASN A 222 75.43 -13.78 29.36
C ASN A 222 76.05 -13.60 30.76
N GLY A 223 75.31 -13.99 31.81
CA GLY A 223 75.85 -13.98 33.18
C GLY A 223 77.00 -14.92 33.39
N MET A 224 76.91 -16.13 32.85
CA MET A 224 78.02 -17.14 32.89
C MET A 224 79.20 -16.70 32.06
N GLU A 225 79.02 -16.09 30.89
CA GLU A 225 80.11 -15.57 30.06
C GLU A 225 80.89 -14.48 30.82
N THR A 226 80.16 -13.53 31.42
CA THR A 226 80.83 -12.53 32.29
C THR A 226 81.57 -13.14 33.47
N ALA A 227 81.06 -14.22 34.07
CA ALA A 227 81.68 -14.91 35.15
C ALA A 227 83.01 -15.62 34.66
N VAL A 228 82.92 -16.27 33.51
CA VAL A 228 84.14 -16.94 32.88
C VAL A 228 85.20 -15.88 32.55
N GLU A 229 84.84 -14.76 31.94
CA GLU A 229 85.73 -13.62 31.67
C GLU A 229 86.44 -13.09 32.94
N CYS A 230 85.69 -12.92 34.02
CA CYS A 230 86.24 -12.46 35.29
C CYS A 230 87.19 -13.50 35.93
N LEU A 231 86.87 -14.77 35.83
CA LEU A 231 87.68 -15.82 36.46
C LEU A 231 88.88 -16.23 35.61
N TYR A 232 88.67 -16.38 34.31
CA TYR A 232 89.75 -16.91 33.42
C TYR A 232 90.48 -15.82 32.64
N GLY A 233 89.84 -14.71 32.33
CA GLY A 233 90.29 -13.61 31.50
C GLY A 233 89.69 -13.60 30.11
N GLY A 234 89.76 -12.43 29.43
CA GLY A 234 89.33 -12.20 28.04
C GLY A 234 90.56 -11.81 27.18
N ASP A 235 90.29 -11.40 25.94
CA ASP A 235 91.34 -11.09 24.95
C ASP A 235 92.30 -9.94 25.43
N ASP A 236 91.84 -9.00 26.24
CA ASP A 236 92.60 -7.83 26.68
C ASP A 236 92.77 -7.73 28.20
N THR A 237 92.31 -8.68 28.99
CA THR A 237 92.33 -8.60 30.46
C THR A 237 92.73 -9.95 31.09
N ASP A 238 93.66 -9.87 32.09
CA ASP A 238 93.99 -11.03 32.94
C ASP A 238 92.83 -11.28 33.92
N GLY A 239 92.25 -12.49 33.85
CA GLY A 239 91.28 -12.93 34.84
C GLY A 239 91.89 -13.21 36.21
N ALA A 240 91.04 -13.54 37.20
CA ALA A 240 91.50 -13.86 38.53
C ALA A 240 92.56 -14.98 38.55
N ALA A 241 92.41 -16.02 37.70
CA ALA A 241 93.42 -17.13 37.56
C ALA A 241 94.78 -16.60 37.07
N GLY A 242 94.73 -15.69 36.05
CA GLY A 242 95.94 -15.05 35.52
C GLY A 242 96.69 -14.20 36.55
N LEU A 243 95.95 -13.41 37.29
CA LEU A 243 96.46 -12.58 38.38
C LEU A 243 97.04 -13.41 39.54
N LEU A 244 96.37 -14.51 39.89
CA LEU A 244 96.87 -15.46 40.88
C LEU A 244 98.12 -16.19 40.39
N ALA A 245 98.24 -16.55 39.12
CA ALA A 245 99.41 -17.14 38.53
C ALA A 245 100.63 -16.19 38.59
N GLN A 246 100.42 -14.88 38.34
CA GLN A 246 101.45 -13.87 38.51
C GLN A 246 101.91 -13.76 39.97
N ALA A 247 100.98 -13.79 40.92
CA ALA A 247 101.27 -13.76 42.35
C ALA A 247 101.98 -15.00 42.82
N GLU A 248 101.56 -16.20 42.33
CA GLU A 248 102.20 -17.47 42.62
C GLU A 248 103.65 -17.48 42.12
N TYR A 249 103.85 -17.07 40.85
CA TYR A 249 105.23 -16.96 40.31
C TYR A 249 106.15 -16.04 41.13
N ALA A 250 105.64 -14.91 41.58
CA ALA A 250 106.40 -14.01 42.41
C ALA A 250 106.74 -14.60 43.78
N LEU A 251 105.83 -15.32 44.43
CA LEU A 251 105.99 -15.98 45.71
C LEU A 251 106.93 -17.21 45.59
N ALA A 252 106.86 -17.97 44.50
CA ALA A 252 107.78 -19.09 44.19
C ALA A 252 109.24 -18.65 44.18
N ARG A 253 109.52 -17.48 43.73
CA ARG A 253 110.90 -16.91 43.79
C ARG A 253 111.34 -16.54 45.20
N LEU A 254 110.41 -16.30 46.11
CA LEU A 254 110.70 -15.96 47.49
C LEU A 254 110.67 -17.16 48.43
N SER A 255 110.08 -18.26 48.08
CA SER A 255 109.96 -19.52 48.88
C SER A 255 111.28 -20.09 49.35
N ARG A 256 112.33 -19.91 48.57
CA ARG A 256 113.71 -20.37 48.92
C ARG A 256 114.36 -19.55 50.04
N PHE A 257 113.76 -18.47 50.48
CA PHE A 257 114.32 -17.57 51.52
C PHE A 257 113.77 -17.83 52.91
N SER A 258 112.52 -18.40 53.05
CA SER A 258 111.90 -18.68 54.31
C SER A 258 110.73 -19.68 54.14
N ASP A 259 110.57 -20.58 55.12
CA ASP A 259 109.43 -21.53 55.17
C ASP A 259 108.04 -20.81 55.18
N SER A 260 107.99 -19.60 55.75
CA SER A 260 106.77 -18.80 55.73
C SER A 260 106.32 -18.33 54.34
N PHE A 261 107.29 -18.05 53.42
CA PHE A 261 106.98 -17.70 52.03
C PHE A 261 106.60 -18.96 51.20
N ASN A 262 107.21 -20.14 51.55
CA ASN A 262 106.78 -21.37 50.95
C ASN A 262 105.31 -21.69 51.27
N ALA A 263 104.88 -21.55 52.51
CA ALA A 263 103.49 -21.72 52.92
C ALA A 263 102.51 -20.72 52.23
N LEU A 264 102.96 -19.49 51.97
CA LEU A 264 102.18 -18.51 51.20
C LEU A 264 102.09 -18.88 49.70
N HIS A 265 103.24 -19.38 49.11
CA HIS A 265 103.23 -19.86 47.72
C HIS A 265 102.28 -21.01 47.53
N GLU A 266 102.33 -22.06 48.35
CA GLU A 266 101.43 -23.20 48.29
C GLU A 266 99.97 -22.76 48.41
N ARG A 267 99.64 -21.86 49.30
CA ARG A 267 98.28 -21.36 49.49
C ARG A 267 97.78 -20.56 48.30
N VAL A 268 98.58 -19.74 47.62
CA VAL A 268 98.20 -18.99 46.41
C VAL A 268 98.09 -19.95 45.21
N ALA A 269 98.93 -20.96 45.11
CA ALA A 269 98.85 -22.02 44.11
C ALA A 269 97.52 -22.79 44.25
N ASP A 270 97.11 -23.18 45.48
CA ASP A 270 95.82 -23.84 45.73
C ASP A 270 94.67 -22.95 45.35
N LEU A 271 94.66 -21.64 45.67
CA LEU A 271 93.65 -20.72 45.28
C LEU A 271 93.53 -20.56 43.76
N MET A 272 94.65 -20.52 43.05
CA MET A 272 94.70 -20.46 41.58
C MET A 272 94.00 -21.66 40.95
N TYR A 273 94.37 -22.90 41.42
CA TYR A 273 93.68 -24.09 40.93
C TYR A 273 92.20 -24.11 41.21
N GLN A 274 91.77 -23.71 42.41
CA GLN A 274 90.36 -23.60 42.77
C GLN A 274 89.60 -22.60 41.86
N VAL A 275 90.21 -21.47 41.49
CA VAL A 275 89.63 -20.52 40.56
C VAL A 275 89.59 -21.08 39.13
N GLN A 276 90.62 -21.82 38.69
CA GLN A 276 90.53 -22.48 37.38
C GLN A 276 89.48 -23.54 37.33
N ASP A 277 89.33 -24.39 38.34
CA ASP A 277 88.23 -25.39 38.42
C ASP A 277 86.88 -24.73 38.39
N ALA A 278 86.70 -23.67 39.18
CA ALA A 278 85.39 -22.93 39.18
C ALA A 278 85.09 -22.29 37.81
N ALA A 279 86.08 -21.78 37.09
CA ALA A 279 85.94 -21.24 35.74
C ALA A 279 85.51 -22.31 34.71
N GLU A 280 86.10 -23.53 34.82
CA GLU A 280 85.71 -24.67 33.97
C GLU A 280 84.31 -25.14 34.27
N GLU A 281 83.90 -25.24 35.56
CA GLU A 281 82.55 -25.61 35.95
C GLU A 281 81.51 -24.60 35.38
N VAL A 282 81.78 -23.30 35.44
CA VAL A 282 80.89 -22.28 34.86
C VAL A 282 80.80 -22.34 33.34
N ARG A 283 81.97 -22.67 32.66
CA ARG A 283 81.98 -22.83 31.21
C ARG A 283 81.18 -24.07 30.79
N ASP A 284 81.35 -25.18 31.47
CA ASP A 284 80.62 -26.42 31.17
C ASP A 284 79.12 -26.21 31.40
N ALA A 285 78.71 -25.47 32.45
CA ALA A 285 77.35 -25.11 32.70
C ALA A 285 76.76 -24.18 31.59
N ARG A 286 77.56 -23.24 31.07
CA ARG A 286 77.16 -22.37 29.94
C ARG A 286 76.93 -23.15 28.66
N ASP A 287 77.90 -24.03 28.32
CA ASP A 287 77.89 -24.83 27.08
C ASP A 287 76.75 -25.90 27.09
N GLY A 288 76.33 -26.30 28.29
CA GLY A 288 75.17 -27.16 28.49
C GLY A 288 73.80 -26.42 28.32
N LEU A 289 73.74 -25.07 28.27
CA LEU A 289 72.51 -24.31 28.02
C LEU A 289 72.15 -24.38 26.54
N SER A 290 70.98 -24.95 26.24
CA SER A 290 70.36 -24.96 24.91
C SER A 290 69.78 -23.58 24.58
N TYR A 291 70.54 -22.57 24.23
CA TYR A 291 70.14 -21.23 23.80
C TYR A 291 70.44 -21.06 22.31
N SER A 292 69.38 -20.54 21.58
CA SER A 292 69.51 -20.15 20.18
C SER A 292 68.93 -18.74 20.01
N ALA A 293 69.80 -17.79 19.65
CA ALA A 293 69.42 -16.41 19.36
C ALA A 293 68.50 -16.34 18.14
N ASP A 294 68.75 -17.15 17.11
CA ASP A 294 67.91 -17.18 15.89
C ASP A 294 66.49 -17.69 16.16
N GLU A 295 66.36 -18.67 17.08
CA GLU A 295 65.02 -19.16 17.50
C GLU A 295 64.22 -18.06 18.24
N LEU A 296 64.92 -17.32 19.13
CA LEU A 296 64.28 -16.22 19.85
C LEU A 296 63.81 -15.13 18.89
N GLU A 297 64.61 -14.71 17.91
CA GLU A 297 64.25 -13.73 16.89
C GLU A 297 63.07 -14.18 16.03
N GLN A 298 63.03 -15.45 15.62
CA GLN A 298 61.89 -16.02 14.88
C GLN A 298 60.60 -15.99 15.69
N ILE A 299 60.65 -16.35 16.97
CA ILE A 299 59.51 -16.32 17.88
C ILE A 299 59.02 -14.88 18.08
N GLU A 300 59.90 -13.92 18.30
CA GLU A 300 59.52 -12.51 18.46
C GLU A 300 58.89 -11.95 17.19
N SER A 301 59.45 -12.26 16.02
CA SER A 301 58.85 -11.87 14.73
C SER A 301 57.46 -12.47 14.53
N ARG A 302 57.28 -13.74 14.88
CA ARG A 302 55.98 -14.41 14.79
C ARG A 302 54.97 -13.85 15.76
N LEU A 303 55.34 -13.60 17.01
CA LEU A 303 54.52 -12.98 18.02
C LEU A 303 54.10 -11.53 17.63
N ASP A 304 54.96 -10.76 16.95
CA ASP A 304 54.63 -9.44 16.45
C ASP A 304 53.47 -9.50 15.41
N VAL A 305 53.45 -10.49 14.54
CA VAL A 305 52.35 -10.75 13.61
C VAL A 305 51.07 -11.08 14.37
N ILE A 306 51.14 -11.99 15.33
CA ILE A 306 49.99 -12.37 16.18
C ILE A 306 49.47 -11.19 16.95
N HIS A 307 50.34 -10.38 17.58
CA HIS A 307 49.93 -9.17 18.34
C HIS A 307 49.26 -8.12 17.48
N LYS A 308 49.66 -7.96 16.19
CA LYS A 308 48.96 -7.04 15.25
C LYS A 308 47.56 -7.53 14.96
N LEU A 309 47.33 -8.81 14.78
CA LEU A 309 46.02 -9.40 14.55
C LEU A 309 45.16 -9.36 15.81
N ARG A 310 45.72 -9.62 16.99
CA ARG A 310 45.04 -9.55 18.29
C ARG A 310 44.42 -8.18 18.54
N ARG A 311 45.10 -7.10 18.19
CA ARG A 311 44.59 -5.71 18.33
C ARG A 311 43.38 -5.43 17.47
N LYS A 312 43.13 -6.21 16.41
CA LYS A 312 42.06 -5.98 15.44
C LYS A 312 40.88 -6.95 15.61
N TYR A 313 41.17 -8.22 15.91
CA TYR A 313 40.20 -9.31 15.69
C TYR A 313 39.90 -10.16 16.93
N GLY A 314 40.73 -10.13 17.99
CA GLY A 314 40.47 -10.93 19.18
C GLY A 314 41.61 -10.85 20.19
N THR A 315 41.50 -11.50 21.35
CA THR A 315 42.47 -11.46 22.43
C THR A 315 43.43 -12.67 22.39
N THR A 316 43.01 -13.76 21.75
CA THR A 316 43.77 -15.01 21.57
C THR A 316 43.76 -15.45 20.11
N CYS A 317 44.60 -16.45 19.73
CA CYS A 317 44.53 -17.03 18.40
C CYS A 317 43.19 -17.70 18.12
N GLU A 318 42.57 -18.32 19.12
CA GLU A 318 41.22 -18.91 19.02
C GLU A 318 40.16 -17.86 18.73
N ASP A 319 40.22 -16.70 19.41
CA ASP A 319 39.30 -15.60 19.17
C ASP A 319 39.38 -15.07 17.73
N ILE A 320 40.62 -14.97 17.19
CA ILE A 320 40.85 -14.51 15.82
C ILE A 320 40.30 -15.52 14.81
N LEU A 321 40.48 -16.82 15.06
CA LEU A 321 39.95 -17.89 14.22
C LEU A 321 38.43 -17.97 14.28
N ALA A 322 37.81 -17.76 15.46
CA ALA A 322 36.37 -17.67 15.62
C ALA A 322 35.82 -16.45 14.88
N TYR A 323 36.52 -15.32 14.91
CA TYR A 323 36.17 -14.12 14.12
C TYR A 323 36.25 -14.42 12.61
N LEU A 324 37.27 -15.13 12.14
CA LEU A 324 37.42 -15.55 10.74
C LEU A 324 36.21 -16.37 10.28
N ASP A 325 35.77 -17.34 11.07
CA ASP A 325 34.62 -18.17 10.73
C ASP A 325 33.31 -17.35 10.70
N SER A 326 33.16 -16.41 11.63
CA SER A 326 32.01 -15.48 11.64
C SER A 326 32.02 -14.56 10.41
N ALA A 327 33.18 -14.02 10.04
CA ALA A 327 33.36 -13.15 8.89
C ALA A 327 33.06 -13.86 7.56
N ARG A 328 33.51 -15.12 7.44
CA ARG A 328 33.21 -15.98 6.27
C ARG A 328 31.71 -16.23 6.15
N LYS A 329 31.05 -16.59 7.26
CA LYS A 329 29.60 -16.80 7.27
C LYS A 329 28.82 -15.55 6.89
N GLU A 330 29.21 -14.40 7.42
CA GLU A 330 28.58 -13.12 7.06
C GLU A 330 28.76 -12.79 5.58
N LEU A 331 29.94 -13.05 5.01
CA LEU A 331 30.20 -12.84 3.58
C LEU A 331 29.35 -13.76 2.70
N ASP A 332 29.25 -15.05 3.06
CA ASP A 332 28.40 -16.01 2.37
C ASP A 332 26.93 -15.61 2.42
N ASP A 333 26.43 -15.19 3.58
CA ASP A 333 25.04 -14.73 3.75
C ASP A 333 24.74 -13.52 2.83
N ILE A 334 25.70 -12.60 2.69
CA ILE A 334 25.58 -11.44 1.79
C ILE A 334 25.60 -11.87 0.31
N GLU A 335 26.48 -12.78 -0.10
CA GLU A 335 26.56 -13.29 -1.48
C GLU A 335 25.33 -14.14 -1.85
N PHE A 336 24.78 -14.93 -0.93
CA PHE A 336 23.50 -15.65 -1.12
C PHE A 336 22.32 -14.71 -1.31
N ALA A 337 22.29 -13.58 -0.60
CA ALA A 337 21.25 -12.56 -0.76
C ALA A 337 21.30 -11.93 -2.16
N ASP A 338 22.47 -11.75 -2.77
CA ASP A 338 22.62 -11.23 -4.14
C ASP A 338 22.12 -12.21 -5.19
N ASP A 339 22.46 -13.48 -5.08
CA ASP A 339 21.94 -14.53 -5.96
C ASP A 339 20.40 -14.63 -5.87
N HIS A 340 19.86 -14.48 -4.66
CA HIS A 340 18.41 -14.46 -4.45
C HIS A 340 17.75 -13.24 -5.11
N LEU A 341 18.34 -12.06 -4.96
CA LEU A 341 17.89 -10.82 -5.56
C LEU A 341 17.87 -10.90 -7.09
N GLU A 342 18.93 -11.42 -7.71
CA GLU A 342 18.99 -11.61 -9.16
C GLU A 342 17.92 -12.58 -9.68
N ARG A 343 17.65 -13.65 -8.94
CA ARG A 343 16.55 -14.57 -9.25
C ARG A 343 15.18 -13.89 -9.14
N LEU A 344 14.97 -13.02 -8.14
CA LEU A 344 13.75 -12.25 -8.00
C LEU A 344 13.58 -11.23 -9.12
N LYS A 345 14.63 -10.51 -9.51
CA LYS A 345 14.62 -9.59 -10.67
C LYS A 345 14.25 -10.31 -11.97
N ALA A 346 14.82 -11.50 -12.20
CA ALA A 346 14.48 -12.31 -13.36
C ALA A 346 13.02 -12.80 -13.35
N LYS A 347 12.47 -13.15 -12.17
CA LYS A 347 11.04 -13.47 -12.00
C LYS A 347 10.17 -12.24 -12.24
N LEU A 348 10.57 -11.08 -11.71
CA LEU A 348 9.86 -9.82 -11.90
C LEU A 348 9.74 -9.47 -13.38
N GLN A 349 10.82 -9.54 -14.13
CA GLN A 349 10.81 -9.26 -15.58
C GLN A 349 9.83 -10.17 -16.35
N LYS A 350 9.76 -11.44 -15.98
CA LYS A 350 8.79 -12.38 -16.59
C LYS A 350 7.34 -12.05 -16.20
N ALA A 351 7.13 -11.69 -14.92
CA ALA A 351 5.81 -11.33 -14.41
C ALA A 351 5.33 -10.00 -15.03
N GLU A 352 6.22 -9.01 -15.16
CA GLU A 352 5.91 -7.74 -15.83
C GLU A 352 5.52 -7.95 -17.29
N LYS A 353 6.23 -8.78 -18.03
CA LYS A 353 5.85 -9.12 -19.40
C LYS A 353 4.47 -9.74 -19.45
N ALA A 354 4.16 -10.70 -18.58
CA ALA A 354 2.85 -11.35 -18.54
C ALA A 354 1.74 -10.36 -18.16
N ALA A 355 1.99 -9.44 -17.25
CA ALA A 355 1.05 -8.38 -16.87
C ALA A 355 0.83 -7.38 -18.03
N TRP A 356 1.89 -7.00 -18.76
CA TRP A 356 1.80 -6.16 -19.95
C TRP A 356 0.99 -6.82 -21.07
N ASP A 357 1.20 -8.11 -21.35
CA ASP A 357 0.43 -8.86 -22.34
C ASP A 357 -1.07 -8.87 -22.00
N ALA A 358 -1.41 -9.07 -20.71
CA ALA A 358 -2.78 -9.00 -20.24
C ALA A 358 -3.36 -7.57 -20.29
N ALA A 359 -2.55 -6.55 -19.96
CA ALA A 359 -2.96 -5.15 -20.07
C ALA A 359 -3.26 -4.75 -21.51
N ILE A 360 -2.49 -5.22 -22.48
CA ILE A 360 -2.73 -5.00 -23.92
C ILE A 360 -4.06 -5.66 -24.34
N ALA A 361 -4.32 -6.91 -23.92
CA ALA A 361 -5.59 -7.57 -24.21
C ALA A 361 -6.79 -6.80 -23.62
N LEU A 362 -6.67 -6.31 -22.39
CA LEU A 362 -7.67 -5.49 -21.73
C LEU A 362 -7.87 -4.16 -22.46
N ARG A 363 -6.79 -3.50 -22.91
CA ARG A 363 -6.81 -2.25 -23.70
C ARG A 363 -7.58 -2.42 -25.01
N GLU A 364 -7.32 -3.48 -25.77
CA GLU A 364 -8.01 -3.70 -27.03
C GLU A 364 -9.51 -3.96 -26.82
N ASN A 365 -9.89 -4.69 -25.77
CA ASN A 365 -11.29 -4.84 -25.39
C ASN A 365 -11.92 -3.48 -25.02
N ARG A 366 -11.24 -2.66 -24.20
CA ARG A 366 -11.68 -1.31 -23.84
C ARG A 366 -11.86 -0.39 -25.05
N LYS A 367 -10.94 -0.40 -26.01
CA LYS A 367 -11.05 0.38 -27.25
C LYS A 367 -12.26 -0.05 -28.08
N ALA A 368 -12.50 -1.34 -28.20
CA ALA A 368 -13.69 -1.85 -28.90
C ALA A 368 -14.98 -1.42 -28.18
N ALA A 369 -15.02 -1.53 -26.86
CA ALA A 369 -16.13 -1.09 -26.04
C ALA A 369 -16.34 0.43 -26.13
N ALA A 370 -15.28 1.23 -26.10
CA ALA A 370 -15.33 2.68 -26.22
C ALA A 370 -15.95 3.12 -27.56
N LYS A 371 -15.61 2.45 -28.63
CA LYS A 371 -16.23 2.72 -29.95
C LYS A 371 -17.73 2.38 -29.95
N ALA A 372 -18.11 1.25 -29.38
CA ALA A 372 -19.52 0.86 -29.28
C ALA A 372 -20.31 1.79 -28.36
N MET A 373 -19.73 2.16 -27.20
CA MET A 373 -20.34 3.09 -26.24
C MET A 373 -20.53 4.47 -26.87
N SER A 374 -19.51 5.01 -27.56
CA SER A 374 -19.60 6.31 -28.24
C SER A 374 -20.72 6.31 -29.29
N ALA A 375 -20.83 5.26 -30.11
CA ALA A 375 -21.90 5.15 -31.10
C ALA A 375 -23.30 5.12 -30.45
N ARG A 376 -23.46 4.40 -29.34
CA ARG A 376 -24.73 4.33 -28.59
C ARG A 376 -25.08 5.69 -27.98
N ILE A 377 -24.12 6.37 -27.34
CA ILE A 377 -24.33 7.71 -26.75
C ILE A 377 -24.76 8.71 -27.84
N LEU A 378 -24.11 8.71 -29.00
CA LEU A 378 -24.47 9.61 -30.11
C LEU A 378 -25.86 9.32 -30.67
N MET A 379 -26.27 8.04 -30.73
CA MET A 379 -27.60 7.65 -31.11
C MET A 379 -28.66 8.16 -30.11
N GLU A 380 -28.41 8.00 -28.81
CA GLU A 380 -29.27 8.52 -27.75
C GLU A 380 -29.40 10.05 -27.79
N LEU A 381 -28.27 10.75 -27.97
CA LEU A 381 -28.26 12.22 -28.09
C LEU A 381 -29.06 12.71 -29.32
N THR A 382 -28.99 11.98 -30.42
CA THR A 382 -29.80 12.28 -31.61
C THR A 382 -31.31 12.16 -31.30
N GLN A 383 -31.73 11.14 -30.55
CA GLN A 383 -33.12 10.99 -30.09
C GLN A 383 -33.56 12.12 -29.16
N LEU A 384 -32.61 12.69 -28.39
CA LEU A 384 -32.83 13.84 -27.50
C LEU A 384 -32.68 15.22 -28.18
N ASP A 385 -32.79 15.28 -29.52
CA ASP A 385 -32.69 16.50 -30.34
C ASP A 385 -31.32 17.18 -30.28
N MET A 386 -30.26 16.36 -30.18
CA MET A 386 -28.84 16.80 -30.16
C MET A 386 -27.98 16.11 -31.23
N PRO A 387 -28.35 16.19 -32.53
CA PRO A 387 -27.67 15.41 -33.59
C PRO A 387 -26.28 15.94 -33.92
N ARG A 388 -25.84 17.09 -33.40
CA ARG A 388 -24.56 17.74 -33.71
C ARG A 388 -23.47 17.49 -32.68
N VAL A 389 -23.83 16.83 -31.57
CA VAL A 389 -22.88 16.52 -30.51
C VAL A 389 -21.85 15.51 -31.01
N GLN A 390 -20.61 15.71 -30.63
CA GLN A 390 -19.53 14.76 -30.81
C GLN A 390 -19.11 14.22 -29.46
N PHE A 391 -18.78 12.93 -29.39
CA PHE A 391 -18.32 12.26 -28.18
C PHE A 391 -17.20 11.28 -28.54
N SER A 392 -16.13 11.27 -27.76
CA SER A 392 -14.98 10.37 -27.89
C SER A 392 -14.46 9.94 -26.53
N CYS A 393 -13.95 8.71 -26.47
CA CYS A 393 -13.15 8.22 -25.33
C CYS A 393 -11.68 8.30 -25.72
N GLU A 394 -10.94 9.16 -25.03
CA GLU A 394 -9.50 9.32 -25.22
C GLU A 394 -8.73 8.40 -24.29
N PHE A 395 -7.75 7.68 -24.86
CA PHE A 395 -6.89 6.75 -24.13
C PHE A 395 -5.51 7.34 -23.98
N ARG A 396 -4.98 7.30 -22.77
CA ARG A 396 -3.59 7.62 -22.46
C ARG A 396 -2.93 6.40 -21.84
N GLU A 397 -1.80 5.98 -22.38
CA GLU A 397 -1.00 4.91 -21.82
C GLU A 397 -0.35 5.36 -20.51
N THR A 398 -0.36 4.47 -19.53
CA THR A 398 0.24 4.67 -18.19
C THR A 398 1.15 3.49 -17.84
N GLU A 399 1.84 3.58 -16.73
CA GLU A 399 2.49 2.43 -16.12
C GLU A 399 1.42 1.42 -15.66
N LEU A 400 1.88 0.19 -15.37
CA LEU A 400 1.01 -0.84 -14.80
C LEU A 400 0.44 -0.37 -13.46
N THR A 401 -0.87 -0.31 -13.35
CA THR A 401 -1.63 0.02 -12.14
C THR A 401 -2.57 -1.12 -11.78
N VAL A 402 -3.23 -1.02 -10.64
CA VAL A 402 -4.28 -2.00 -10.24
C VAL A 402 -5.40 -2.10 -11.28
N ALA A 403 -5.69 -1.02 -12.02
CA ALA A 403 -6.77 -0.94 -12.99
C ALA A 403 -6.34 -1.25 -14.44
N GLY A 404 -5.07 -1.54 -14.69
CA GLY A 404 -4.51 -1.73 -16.03
C GLY A 404 -3.39 -0.75 -16.34
N ALA A 405 -3.09 -0.56 -17.62
CA ALA A 405 -2.08 0.34 -18.12
C ALA A 405 -2.67 1.49 -18.95
N ASP A 406 -3.92 1.89 -18.67
CA ASP A 406 -4.65 2.92 -19.38
C ASP A 406 -5.31 3.90 -18.44
N ALA A 407 -5.26 5.19 -18.76
CA ALA A 407 -6.18 6.20 -18.28
C ALA A 407 -7.16 6.54 -19.41
N VAL A 408 -8.44 6.67 -19.09
CA VAL A 408 -9.49 6.97 -20.05
C VAL A 408 -10.20 8.25 -19.63
N ALA A 409 -10.37 9.16 -20.57
CA ALA A 409 -11.15 10.39 -20.36
C ALA A 409 -12.19 10.56 -21.45
N PHE A 410 -13.39 11.02 -21.06
CA PHE A 410 -14.48 11.31 -22.00
C PHE A 410 -14.38 12.74 -22.47
N TYR A 411 -14.37 12.90 -23.79
CA TYR A 411 -14.31 14.17 -24.48
C TYR A 411 -15.59 14.39 -25.29
N MET A 412 -16.04 15.61 -25.34
CA MET A 412 -17.21 15.95 -26.12
C MET A 412 -17.20 17.38 -26.66
N SER A 413 -18.02 17.64 -27.66
CA SER A 413 -18.38 18.94 -28.15
C SER A 413 -19.89 19.00 -28.37
N ALA A 414 -20.54 20.04 -27.85
CA ALA A 414 -21.99 20.25 -28.04
C ALA A 414 -22.32 20.82 -29.42
N ASN A 415 -21.41 21.54 -30.07
CA ASN A 415 -21.61 22.25 -31.31
C ASN A 415 -20.75 21.70 -32.45
N ALA A 416 -21.31 21.67 -33.65
CA ALA A 416 -20.56 21.30 -34.84
C ALA A 416 -19.41 22.29 -35.13
N GLY A 417 -18.18 21.77 -35.29
CA GLY A 417 -17.00 22.57 -35.60
C GLY A 417 -16.22 23.08 -34.40
N GLU A 418 -16.69 22.83 -33.17
CA GLU A 418 -15.90 23.08 -31.98
C GLU A 418 -14.98 21.89 -31.69
N ALA A 419 -13.81 22.18 -31.12
CA ALA A 419 -12.88 21.12 -30.68
C ALA A 419 -13.47 20.34 -29.52
N LEU A 420 -13.19 19.02 -29.51
CA LEU A 420 -13.51 18.15 -28.36
C LEU A 420 -12.79 18.66 -27.10
N LYS A 421 -13.52 18.75 -26.00
CA LYS A 421 -13.02 19.16 -24.68
C LYS A 421 -13.34 18.08 -23.65
N PRO A 422 -12.57 17.96 -22.57
CA PRO A 422 -12.95 17.12 -21.45
C PRO A 422 -14.39 17.41 -21.03
N MET A 423 -15.14 16.39 -20.73
CA MET A 423 -16.57 16.50 -20.38
C MET A 423 -16.81 17.44 -19.19
N SER A 424 -15.87 17.50 -18.25
CA SER A 424 -15.85 18.42 -17.10
C SER A 424 -15.83 19.92 -17.49
N LYS A 425 -15.46 20.24 -18.73
CA LYS A 425 -15.37 21.63 -19.26
C LYS A 425 -16.49 22.01 -20.21
N VAL A 426 -17.45 21.12 -20.43
CA VAL A 426 -18.61 21.38 -21.30
C VAL A 426 -19.71 22.05 -20.48
N ALA A 427 -20.02 23.29 -20.78
CA ALA A 427 -20.91 24.10 -19.97
C ALA A 427 -22.16 24.55 -20.74
N SER A 428 -23.31 23.89 -20.49
CA SER A 428 -24.62 24.56 -20.57
C SER A 428 -25.65 23.70 -19.83
N GLY A 429 -26.47 24.32 -18.94
CA GLY A 429 -27.33 23.57 -18.00
C GLY A 429 -28.31 22.58 -18.67
N GLY A 430 -29.06 23.01 -19.70
CA GLY A 430 -30.07 22.13 -20.33
C GLY A 430 -29.50 21.11 -21.32
N GLU A 431 -28.37 21.43 -21.99
CA GLU A 431 -27.68 20.47 -22.85
C GLU A 431 -27.02 19.40 -22.01
N LEU A 432 -26.43 19.80 -20.89
CA LEU A 432 -25.78 18.93 -19.95
C LEU A 432 -26.74 17.86 -19.38
N ALA A 433 -27.95 18.28 -18.99
CA ALA A 433 -28.96 17.34 -18.48
C ALA A 433 -29.33 16.27 -19.52
N ARG A 434 -29.45 16.63 -20.80
CA ARG A 434 -29.73 15.66 -21.88
C ARG A 434 -28.54 14.74 -22.16
N ILE A 435 -27.33 15.26 -22.13
CA ILE A 435 -26.10 14.46 -22.26
C ILE A 435 -26.02 13.44 -21.12
N MET A 436 -26.25 13.88 -19.90
CA MET A 436 -26.27 13.03 -18.72
C MET A 436 -27.33 11.93 -18.85
N LEU A 437 -28.53 12.27 -19.28
CA LEU A 437 -29.58 11.29 -19.52
C LEU A 437 -29.19 10.27 -20.58
N ALA A 438 -28.61 10.69 -21.71
CA ALA A 438 -28.15 9.80 -22.76
C ALA A 438 -27.08 8.83 -22.26
N MET A 439 -26.05 9.35 -21.57
CA MET A 439 -24.98 8.52 -21.02
C MET A 439 -25.50 7.53 -19.99
N LYS A 440 -26.31 8.00 -19.05
CA LYS A 440 -26.90 7.16 -18.01
C LYS A 440 -27.79 6.06 -18.60
N ASN A 441 -28.55 6.38 -19.64
CA ASN A 441 -29.36 5.39 -20.33
C ASN A 441 -28.50 4.28 -20.95
N VAL A 442 -27.39 4.64 -21.61
CA VAL A 442 -26.47 3.66 -22.21
C VAL A 442 -25.77 2.81 -21.15
N LEU A 443 -25.41 3.38 -20.02
CA LEU A 443 -24.79 2.65 -18.91
C LEU A 443 -25.81 1.77 -18.19
N ALA A 444 -27.04 2.26 -17.95
CA ALA A 444 -28.10 1.54 -17.24
C ALA A 444 -28.65 0.32 -18.01
N GLU A 445 -28.53 0.26 -19.33
CA GLU A 445 -28.95 -0.90 -20.11
C GLU A 445 -28.23 -2.22 -19.71
N LYS A 446 -26.98 -2.10 -19.23
CA LYS A 446 -26.20 -3.25 -18.73
C LYS A 446 -26.21 -3.40 -17.21
N ASP A 447 -26.80 -2.44 -16.52
CA ASP A 447 -26.93 -2.47 -15.08
C ASP A 447 -28.01 -3.46 -14.65
N GLN A 448 -27.71 -4.34 -13.71
CA GLN A 448 -28.67 -5.32 -13.16
C GLN A 448 -29.71 -4.67 -12.21
N VAL A 449 -29.57 -3.38 -11.93
CA VAL A 449 -30.48 -2.65 -11.04
C VAL A 449 -31.83 -2.44 -11.69
N GLU A 450 -32.89 -2.86 -11.00
CA GLU A 450 -34.25 -2.81 -11.52
C GLU A 450 -34.96 -1.47 -11.33
N THR A 451 -34.53 -0.65 -10.38
CA THR A 451 -35.17 0.64 -10.06
C THR A 451 -34.23 1.81 -10.37
N LEU A 452 -34.70 2.71 -11.24
CA LEU A 452 -33.98 3.92 -11.61
C LEU A 452 -34.78 5.15 -11.12
N ILE A 453 -34.08 6.06 -10.47
CA ILE A 453 -34.67 7.32 -10.00
C ILE A 453 -34.03 8.49 -10.74
N PHE A 454 -34.84 9.33 -11.37
CA PHE A 454 -34.40 10.52 -12.08
C PHE A 454 -34.86 11.77 -11.33
N ASP A 455 -33.92 12.52 -10.77
CA ASP A 455 -34.17 13.82 -10.15
C ASP A 455 -33.57 14.92 -11.03
N GLU A 456 -34.32 16.04 -11.19
CA GLU A 456 -33.90 17.21 -11.99
C GLU A 456 -33.56 16.93 -13.46
N VAL A 457 -34.05 15.83 -14.04
CA VAL A 457 -33.85 15.50 -15.46
C VAL A 457 -34.47 16.51 -16.41
N ASP A 458 -35.37 17.29 -15.91
CA ASP A 458 -36.15 18.35 -16.61
C ASP A 458 -35.52 19.75 -16.47
N THR A 459 -34.41 19.90 -15.76
CA THR A 459 -33.73 21.19 -15.59
C THR A 459 -33.20 21.71 -16.94
N GLY A 460 -33.64 22.89 -17.35
CA GLY A 460 -33.25 23.52 -18.63
C GLY A 460 -33.81 22.84 -19.86
N VAL A 461 -34.78 21.96 -19.74
CA VAL A 461 -35.46 21.26 -20.83
C VAL A 461 -36.86 21.79 -21.01
N SER A 462 -37.31 22.06 -22.22
CA SER A 462 -38.66 22.56 -22.48
C SER A 462 -39.21 22.11 -23.85
N GLY A 463 -40.50 22.24 -24.06
CA GLY A 463 -41.18 22.02 -25.34
C GLY A 463 -40.89 20.63 -25.93
N ARG A 464 -40.39 20.59 -27.16
CA ARG A 464 -40.13 19.35 -27.92
C ARG A 464 -39.08 18.45 -27.27
N ALA A 465 -38.05 19.03 -26.65
CA ALA A 465 -37.03 18.27 -25.97
C ALA A 465 -37.60 17.54 -24.74
N ALA A 466 -38.47 18.20 -23.95
CA ALA A 466 -39.15 17.59 -22.84
C ALA A 466 -40.04 16.38 -23.24
N GLN A 467 -40.71 16.48 -24.41
CA GLN A 467 -41.47 15.35 -24.94
C GLN A 467 -40.59 14.14 -25.29
N LYS A 468 -39.43 14.40 -25.90
CA LYS A 468 -38.48 13.33 -26.22
C LYS A 468 -37.87 12.68 -24.96
N VAL A 469 -37.53 13.48 -23.95
CA VAL A 469 -37.10 12.95 -22.64
C VAL A 469 -38.19 12.07 -22.03
N ALA A 470 -39.45 12.53 -22.03
CA ALA A 470 -40.55 11.76 -21.50
C ALA A 470 -40.76 10.42 -22.23
N GLN A 471 -40.71 10.43 -23.59
CA GLN A 471 -40.80 9.21 -24.41
C GLN A 471 -39.64 8.25 -24.08
N LYS A 472 -38.44 8.79 -23.86
CA LYS A 472 -37.28 7.96 -23.53
C LYS A 472 -37.43 7.32 -22.16
N LEU A 473 -37.80 8.06 -21.12
CA LEU A 473 -38.05 7.49 -19.79
C LEU A 473 -39.18 6.45 -19.83
N LYS A 474 -40.21 6.67 -20.62
CA LYS A 474 -41.29 5.70 -20.82
C LYS A 474 -40.79 4.41 -21.48
N SER A 475 -39.87 4.50 -22.47
CA SER A 475 -39.29 3.32 -23.09
C SER A 475 -38.40 2.50 -22.13
N VAL A 476 -37.65 3.17 -21.26
CA VAL A 476 -36.89 2.53 -20.20
C VAL A 476 -37.78 1.83 -19.19
N ALA A 477 -38.89 2.49 -18.85
CA ALA A 477 -39.86 1.97 -17.90
C ALA A 477 -40.63 0.72 -18.40
N ALA A 478 -40.53 0.38 -19.68
CA ALA A 478 -41.07 -0.89 -20.20
C ALA A 478 -40.34 -2.12 -19.63
N HIS A 479 -39.09 -1.95 -19.17
CA HIS A 479 -38.26 -3.03 -18.67
C HIS A 479 -37.76 -2.82 -17.25
N LYS A 480 -37.85 -1.62 -16.69
CA LYS A 480 -37.38 -1.27 -15.35
C LYS A 480 -38.43 -0.40 -14.63
N GLN A 481 -38.38 -0.34 -13.33
CA GLN A 481 -39.12 0.66 -12.57
C GLN A 481 -38.41 2.01 -12.68
N VAL A 482 -39.12 3.04 -13.14
CA VAL A 482 -38.61 4.42 -13.29
C VAL A 482 -39.38 5.35 -12.40
N LEU A 483 -38.73 6.02 -11.49
CA LEU A 483 -39.26 7.10 -10.67
C LEU A 483 -38.66 8.44 -11.16
N CYS A 484 -39.49 9.45 -11.39
CA CYS A 484 -39.01 10.74 -11.87
C CYS A 484 -39.64 11.88 -11.10
N VAL A 485 -38.83 12.74 -10.51
CA VAL A 485 -39.27 14.03 -9.95
C VAL A 485 -39.29 15.06 -11.07
N THR A 486 -40.44 15.68 -11.32
CA THR A 486 -40.60 16.63 -12.43
C THR A 486 -41.54 17.78 -12.14
N HIS A 487 -41.33 18.88 -12.84
CA HIS A 487 -42.25 20.01 -12.92
C HIS A 487 -42.80 20.20 -14.35
N LEU A 488 -42.43 19.28 -15.29
CA LEU A 488 -42.86 19.36 -16.68
C LEU A 488 -44.14 18.56 -16.96
N PRO A 489 -45.16 19.17 -17.57
CA PRO A 489 -46.42 18.48 -17.89
C PRO A 489 -46.22 17.35 -18.89
N GLN A 490 -45.20 17.43 -19.79
CA GLN A 490 -44.90 16.38 -20.80
C GLN A 490 -44.45 15.06 -20.14
N LEU A 491 -43.68 15.13 -19.07
CA LEU A 491 -43.24 13.94 -18.33
C LEU A 491 -44.42 13.37 -17.53
N ALA A 492 -45.16 14.25 -16.83
CA ALA A 492 -46.28 13.86 -16.00
C ALA A 492 -47.43 13.23 -16.82
N ALA A 493 -47.63 13.68 -18.06
CA ALA A 493 -48.66 13.15 -18.93
C ALA A 493 -48.38 11.70 -19.39
N LEU A 494 -47.12 11.36 -19.70
CA LEU A 494 -46.71 10.04 -20.21
C LEU A 494 -46.48 8.99 -19.10
N ALA A 495 -46.52 9.37 -17.83
CA ALA A 495 -46.32 8.45 -16.71
C ALA A 495 -47.46 7.43 -16.59
N ASP A 496 -47.14 6.22 -16.13
CA ASP A 496 -48.12 5.19 -15.76
C ASP A 496 -48.78 5.57 -14.43
N ASN A 497 -47.96 5.98 -13.45
CA ASN A 497 -48.40 6.34 -12.11
C ASN A 497 -47.99 7.77 -11.81
N HIS A 498 -48.88 8.48 -11.09
CA HIS A 498 -48.66 9.89 -10.74
C HIS A 498 -48.91 10.12 -9.26
N LEU A 499 -47.86 10.52 -8.54
CA LEU A 499 -47.89 10.85 -7.11
C LEU A 499 -47.83 12.38 -6.93
N LEU A 500 -48.80 12.95 -6.23
CA LEU A 500 -48.83 14.37 -5.87
C LEU A 500 -48.26 14.57 -4.47
N ILE A 501 -47.24 15.40 -4.38
CA ILE A 501 -46.63 15.83 -3.11
C ILE A 501 -47.19 17.22 -2.78
N ALA A 502 -47.99 17.30 -1.73
CA ALA A 502 -48.68 18.54 -1.33
C ALA A 502 -48.34 18.91 0.11
N LYS A 503 -48.17 20.23 0.36
CA LYS A 503 -48.06 20.79 1.71
C LYS A 503 -49.43 21.10 2.26
N GLN A 504 -49.64 20.83 3.53
CA GLN A 504 -50.82 21.21 4.30
C GLN A 504 -50.39 21.87 5.61
N GLU A 505 -50.96 23.00 5.93
CA GLU A 505 -50.75 23.61 7.24
C GLU A 505 -51.87 23.16 8.20
N ARG A 506 -51.46 22.60 9.35
CA ARG A 506 -52.36 22.24 10.44
C ARG A 506 -51.77 22.71 11.77
N ASN A 507 -52.52 23.47 12.55
CA ASN A 507 -52.09 23.95 13.87
C ASN A 507 -50.77 24.72 13.86
N GLY A 508 -50.50 25.55 12.83
CA GLY A 508 -49.26 26.32 12.69
C GLY A 508 -48.00 25.48 12.35
N ARG A 509 -48.21 24.24 11.92
CA ARG A 509 -47.09 23.36 11.45
C ARG A 509 -47.38 22.90 10.03
N THR A 510 -46.32 22.77 9.25
CA THR A 510 -46.38 22.25 7.88
C THR A 510 -46.24 20.73 7.89
N TYR A 511 -47.13 20.08 7.15
CA TYR A 511 -47.12 18.64 6.90
C TYR A 511 -47.08 18.41 5.39
N THR A 512 -46.33 17.41 4.97
CA THR A 512 -46.30 16.96 3.57
C THR A 512 -47.03 15.63 3.47
N SER A 513 -47.96 15.54 2.51
CA SER A 513 -48.65 14.32 2.12
C SER A 513 -48.21 13.89 0.72
N VAL A 514 -48.17 12.58 0.47
CA VAL A 514 -47.96 11.99 -0.86
C VAL A 514 -49.22 11.21 -1.21
N THR A 515 -49.84 11.55 -2.32
CA THR A 515 -51.15 10.99 -2.70
C THR A 515 -51.10 10.48 -4.16
N PRO A 516 -51.48 9.23 -4.44
CA PRO A 516 -51.66 8.76 -5.81
C PRO A 516 -52.84 9.48 -6.46
N LEU A 517 -52.67 9.88 -7.72
CA LEU A 517 -53.68 10.58 -8.46
C LEU A 517 -54.41 9.61 -9.41
N ASP A 518 -55.74 9.67 -9.37
CA ASP A 518 -56.58 9.10 -10.41
C ASP A 518 -56.57 9.96 -11.69
N LEU A 519 -57.24 9.55 -12.73
CA LEU A 519 -57.28 10.25 -14.01
C LEU A 519 -57.72 11.71 -13.89
N GLU A 520 -58.75 11.99 -13.08
CA GLU A 520 -59.25 13.35 -12.86
C GLU A 520 -58.27 14.18 -12.02
N GLY A 521 -57.63 13.57 -11.02
CA GLY A 521 -56.55 14.18 -10.24
C GLY A 521 -55.37 14.55 -11.12
N ARG A 522 -54.96 13.65 -12.00
CA ARG A 522 -53.87 13.88 -12.98
C ARG A 522 -54.21 15.05 -13.91
N LYS A 523 -55.43 15.09 -14.45
CA LYS A 523 -55.91 16.17 -15.31
C LYS A 523 -55.83 17.52 -14.60
N ARG A 524 -56.25 17.60 -13.34
CA ARG A 524 -56.19 18.83 -12.52
C ARG A 524 -54.76 19.24 -12.23
N GLU A 525 -53.92 18.32 -11.84
CA GLU A 525 -52.50 18.61 -11.55
C GLU A 525 -51.72 19.06 -12.80
N LEU A 526 -51.95 18.41 -13.95
CA LEU A 526 -51.41 18.87 -15.23
C LEU A 526 -51.88 20.28 -15.58
N ALA A 527 -53.20 20.57 -15.42
CA ALA A 527 -53.74 21.91 -15.64
C ALA A 527 -53.11 22.96 -14.71
N ARG A 528 -52.81 22.59 -13.44
CA ARG A 528 -52.07 23.43 -12.50
C ARG A 528 -50.63 23.68 -12.95
N ILE A 529 -49.95 22.65 -13.43
CA ILE A 529 -48.56 22.78 -13.93
C ILE A 529 -48.51 23.68 -15.17
N ILE A 530 -49.48 23.58 -16.08
CA ILE A 530 -49.57 24.38 -17.31
C ILE A 530 -49.96 25.83 -17.04
N GLY A 531 -50.99 26.02 -16.21
CA GLY A 531 -51.64 27.33 -16.01
C GLY A 531 -51.27 28.07 -14.74
N GLY A 532 -50.46 27.44 -13.85
CA GLY A 532 -50.15 28.00 -12.53
C GLY A 532 -51.30 27.84 -11.53
N ALA A 533 -51.45 28.79 -10.59
CA ALA A 533 -52.40 28.70 -9.48
C ALA A 533 -53.89 28.76 -9.94
N THR A 534 -54.17 29.33 -11.12
CA THR A 534 -55.54 29.47 -11.64
C THR A 534 -55.76 28.41 -12.71
N ILE A 535 -56.64 27.45 -12.40
CA ILE A 535 -57.05 26.41 -13.33
C ILE A 535 -58.18 26.94 -14.15
N THR A 536 -58.04 27.05 -15.47
CA THR A 536 -59.07 27.49 -16.43
C THR A 536 -59.56 26.29 -17.23
N GLU A 537 -60.72 26.46 -17.88
CA GLU A 537 -61.33 25.46 -18.76
C GLU A 537 -60.37 25.11 -19.94
N THR A 538 -59.63 26.09 -20.42
CA THR A 538 -58.60 25.91 -21.48
C THR A 538 -57.43 25.03 -20.99
N THR A 539 -56.91 25.28 -19.79
CA THR A 539 -55.81 24.47 -19.25
C THR A 539 -56.25 23.04 -18.94
N LEU A 540 -57.52 22.84 -18.52
CA LEU A 540 -58.10 21.50 -18.36
C LEU A 540 -58.20 20.74 -19.66
N LYS A 541 -58.64 21.40 -20.76
CA LYS A 541 -58.68 20.78 -22.10
C LYS A 541 -57.29 20.41 -22.59
N SER A 542 -56.31 21.32 -22.46
CA SER A 542 -54.93 21.02 -22.84
C SER A 542 -54.34 19.85 -22.01
N ALA A 543 -54.63 19.78 -20.72
CA ALA A 543 -54.21 18.65 -19.87
C ALA A 543 -54.84 17.32 -20.33
N GLU A 544 -56.13 17.36 -20.71
CA GLU A 544 -56.82 16.18 -21.21
C GLU A 544 -56.24 15.70 -22.55
N GLU A 545 -55.94 16.62 -23.47
CA GLU A 545 -55.28 16.30 -24.74
C GLU A 545 -53.90 15.65 -24.51
N MET A 546 -53.10 16.18 -23.58
CA MET A 546 -51.78 15.61 -23.24
C MET A 546 -51.89 14.22 -22.59
N LEU A 547 -52.95 13.90 -21.86
CA LEU A 547 -53.17 12.58 -21.26
C LEU A 547 -53.65 11.54 -22.29
N ARG A 548 -54.26 11.99 -23.41
CA ARG A 548 -54.71 11.09 -24.50
C ARG A 548 -53.59 10.73 -25.48
N GLY A 549 -52.46 11.45 -25.48
CA GLY A 549 -51.28 11.30 -26.37
C GLY A 549 -51.40 12.19 -27.57
#